data_dad221b6c657580a5a9254cd0898b895
#
_entry.id   dad221b6c657580a5a9254cd0898b895
#
_cell.length_a   1.000
_cell.length_b   1.000
_cell.length_c   1.000
_cell.angle_alpha   90.00
_cell.angle_beta   90.00
_cell.angle_gamma   90.00
#
_symmetry.space_group_name_H-M   'P 1'
#
loop_
_entity.id
_entity.type
_entity.pdbx_description
1 polymer ?
#
loop_
_entity_poly.entity_id
_entity_poly.type
_entity_poly.pdbx_seq_one_letter_code
_entity_poly.pdbx_strand_id
1 'polypeptide(L)'
;MIAETTRQERRRKSTKAEIVAPPQGFRLPKPVRRLQRRAPMFALQAVSELSTRLRELTGREVIDMNRIMEVVQFIYQQRELARRGPNYAVDDFGFDPEWTESFLTVFKALYRDYWRVEATGVENLPATGRALLVANHAGVLPWDGTMIKTAVFVEHPRPRHIRALVASQFMGMPTLSWFLRRTGQAVGHPDDTRRLLERDELVLVFPEGTRGTGKSFKDRYRLRRFGRGGFVATAIRTQAPIIPISVVGSEEIYPMIADVRPLARLFGMPYFPITPFWPLLGPLGMIPLPSKWRIQFHAPIEVAHLAPQAAEDQHLVMAMADNVRDVIQRGIYDNLKLRRGVFL
;
A
#
# COMPACT_ATOMS: atom_id res chain seq x y z
N MET A 1 28.75 33.30 -25.37
CA MET A 1 28.55 33.67 -23.96
C MET A 1 27.10 34.02 -23.61
N ILE A 2 26.23 34.45 -24.52
CA ILE A 2 24.82 34.80 -24.27
C ILE A 2 23.89 33.57 -24.35
N ALA A 3 24.26 32.49 -25.06
CA ALA A 3 23.42 31.30 -25.24
C ALA A 3 23.47 30.30 -24.09
N GLU A 4 24.52 30.34 -23.27
CA GLU A 4 24.65 29.42 -22.09
C GLU A 4 23.86 29.91 -20.88
N THR A 5 23.75 31.23 -20.70
CA THR A 5 22.99 31.83 -19.59
C THR A 5 21.49 31.56 -19.71
N THR A 6 20.95 31.54 -20.96
CA THR A 6 19.52 31.26 -21.21
C THR A 6 19.16 29.78 -20.98
N ARG A 7 20.13 28.85 -21.10
CA ARG A 7 19.92 27.42 -20.88
C ARG A 7 19.95 27.07 -19.39
N GLN A 8 20.74 27.77 -18.59
CA GLN A 8 20.76 27.60 -17.13
C GLN A 8 19.53 28.21 -16.45
N GLU A 9 19.01 29.33 -16.94
CA GLU A 9 17.76 29.90 -16.41
C GLU A 9 16.53 29.05 -16.74
N ARG A 10 16.48 28.46 -17.93
CA ARG A 10 15.41 27.46 -18.25
C ARG A 10 15.50 26.20 -17.42
N ARG A 11 16.70 25.73 -17.02
CA ARG A 11 16.86 24.59 -16.09
C ARG A 11 16.45 24.94 -14.66
N ARG A 12 16.61 26.19 -14.21
CA ARG A 12 16.15 26.62 -12.88
C ARG A 12 14.64 26.83 -12.78
N LYS A 13 13.94 27.08 -13.90
CA LYS A 13 12.46 27.23 -13.91
C LYS A 13 11.71 25.89 -14.01
N SER A 14 12.41 24.79 -14.31
CA SER A 14 11.79 23.46 -14.45
C SER A 14 11.70 22.64 -13.15
N THR A 15 12.12 23.17 -12.01
CA THR A 15 12.20 22.43 -10.73
C THR A 15 11.44 23.08 -9.57
N LYS A 16 10.44 23.90 -9.85
CA LYS A 16 9.41 24.17 -8.85
C LYS A 16 8.26 23.22 -9.11
N ALA A 17 8.25 22.08 -8.40
CA ALA A 17 7.06 21.25 -8.29
C ALA A 17 5.91 22.15 -7.82
N GLU A 18 4.88 22.28 -8.63
CA GLU A 18 3.60 22.87 -8.21
C GLU A 18 3.13 22.08 -6.99
N ILE A 19 3.17 22.72 -5.83
CA ILE A 19 2.57 22.20 -4.61
C ILE A 19 1.07 22.16 -4.89
N VAL A 20 0.54 20.97 -5.15
CA VAL A 20 -0.90 20.78 -5.27
C VAL A 20 -1.51 21.09 -3.90
N ALA A 21 -2.04 22.29 -3.77
CA ALA A 21 -2.80 22.69 -2.59
C ALA A 21 -4.01 21.75 -2.44
N PRO A 22 -4.40 21.40 -1.20
CA PRO A 22 -5.59 20.60 -0.99
C PRO A 22 -6.80 21.31 -1.63
N PRO A 23 -7.77 20.56 -2.19
CA PRO A 23 -8.92 21.15 -2.84
C PRO A 23 -9.59 22.15 -1.89
N GLN A 24 -9.58 23.43 -2.26
CA GLN A 24 -10.29 24.47 -1.55
C GLN A 24 -11.79 24.18 -1.64
N GLY A 25 -12.40 23.71 -0.55
CA GLY A 25 -13.84 23.58 -0.53
C GLY A 25 -14.47 22.58 0.42
N PHE A 26 -13.72 21.68 1.05
CA PHE A 26 -14.36 20.80 2.02
C PHE A 26 -14.55 21.52 3.37
N ARG A 27 -15.60 22.33 3.46
CA ARG A 27 -16.06 22.91 4.74
C ARG A 27 -17.12 21.97 5.32
N LEU A 28 -16.79 21.31 6.42
CA LEU A 28 -17.81 20.60 7.21
C LEU A 28 -18.97 21.56 7.59
N PRO A 29 -20.21 21.11 7.54
CA PRO A 29 -21.38 21.90 7.94
C PRO A 29 -21.23 22.46 9.37
N LYS A 30 -21.69 23.70 9.59
CA LYS A 30 -21.57 24.42 10.88
C LYS A 30 -22.06 23.65 12.11
N PRO A 31 -23.13 22.83 12.07
CA PRO A 31 -23.55 22.04 13.25
C PRO A 31 -22.53 20.96 13.63
N VAL A 32 -21.81 20.35 12.67
CA VAL A 32 -20.78 19.35 12.96
C VAL A 32 -19.56 19.98 13.65
N ARG A 33 -19.24 21.25 13.35
CA ARG A 33 -18.15 21.98 14.04
C ARG A 33 -18.41 22.26 15.53
N ARG A 34 -19.65 22.39 15.97
CA ARG A 34 -19.98 22.61 17.40
C ARG A 34 -19.96 21.32 18.22
N LEU A 35 -20.39 20.20 17.65
CA LEU A 35 -20.26 18.88 18.30
C LEU A 35 -18.79 18.47 18.48
N GLN A 36 -17.87 18.83 17.57
CA GLN A 36 -16.47 18.46 17.62
C GLN A 36 -15.68 19.09 18.80
N ARG A 37 -16.18 20.13 19.47
CA ARG A 37 -15.45 20.79 20.57
C ARG A 37 -15.64 20.16 21.94
N ARG A 38 -16.75 19.43 22.17
CA ARG A 38 -17.07 18.81 23.49
C ARG A 38 -17.26 17.30 23.43
N ALA A 39 -17.40 16.71 22.25
CA ALA A 39 -17.71 15.29 22.04
C ALA A 39 -16.64 14.29 22.55
N PRO A 40 -15.32 14.52 22.49
CA PRO A 40 -14.37 13.46 22.81
C PRO A 40 -14.39 13.01 24.25
N MET A 41 -14.52 13.92 25.22
CA MET A 41 -14.48 13.56 26.65
C MET A 41 -15.77 12.87 27.11
N PHE A 42 -16.94 13.37 26.70
CA PHE A 42 -18.20 12.72 27.02
C PHE A 42 -18.37 11.35 26.37
N ALA A 43 -17.91 11.21 25.11
CA ALA A 43 -17.91 9.93 24.43
C ALA A 43 -16.97 8.91 25.10
N LEU A 44 -15.78 9.33 25.52
CA LEU A 44 -14.85 8.49 26.27
C LEU A 44 -15.37 8.07 27.62
N GLN A 45 -16.02 8.98 28.36
CA GLN A 45 -16.67 8.66 29.64
C GLN A 45 -17.82 7.67 29.43
N ALA A 46 -18.69 7.90 28.46
CA ALA A 46 -19.80 6.98 28.15
C ALA A 46 -19.30 5.58 27.74
N VAL A 47 -18.23 5.52 26.95
CA VAL A 47 -17.62 4.24 26.54
C VAL A 47 -16.94 3.56 27.73
N SER A 48 -16.27 4.30 28.60
CA SER A 48 -15.66 3.78 29.83
C SER A 48 -16.72 3.21 30.79
N GLU A 49 -17.82 3.91 31.00
CA GLU A 49 -18.95 3.43 31.80
C GLU A 49 -19.60 2.19 31.19
N LEU A 50 -19.79 2.18 29.84
CA LEU A 50 -20.32 1.02 29.15
C LEU A 50 -19.38 -0.19 29.24
N SER A 51 -18.08 0.03 29.09
CA SER A 51 -17.05 -1.01 29.27
C SER A 51 -17.11 -1.63 30.67
N THR A 52 -17.20 -0.80 31.70
CA THR A 52 -17.28 -1.24 33.07
C THR A 52 -18.54 -2.06 33.34
N ARG A 53 -19.71 -1.57 32.87
CA ARG A 53 -20.97 -2.31 33.00
C ARG A 53 -20.98 -3.65 32.22
N LEU A 54 -20.42 -3.68 31.02
CA LEU A 54 -20.30 -4.92 30.25
C LEU A 54 -19.35 -5.92 30.93
N ARG A 55 -18.28 -5.45 31.54
CA ARG A 55 -17.36 -6.29 32.31
C ARG A 55 -18.04 -6.87 33.53
N GLU A 56 -18.84 -6.07 34.27
CA GLU A 56 -19.63 -6.52 35.41
C GLU A 56 -20.68 -7.57 35.03
N LEU A 57 -21.33 -7.40 33.87
CA LEU A 57 -22.38 -8.30 33.40
C LEU A 57 -21.84 -9.60 32.76
N THR A 58 -20.71 -9.54 32.07
CA THR A 58 -20.20 -10.67 31.26
C THR A 58 -19.00 -11.37 31.87
N GLY A 59 -18.38 -10.77 32.89
CA GLY A 59 -17.09 -11.23 33.46
C GLY A 59 -15.91 -11.12 32.48
N ARG A 60 -16.10 -10.50 31.31
CA ARG A 60 -15.08 -10.37 30.26
C ARG A 60 -14.86 -8.90 29.91
N GLU A 61 -13.61 -8.58 29.56
CA GLU A 61 -13.27 -7.28 29.03
C GLU A 61 -13.68 -7.21 27.54
N VAL A 62 -14.91 -6.73 27.29
CA VAL A 62 -15.50 -6.68 25.94
C VAL A 62 -14.97 -5.50 25.15
N ILE A 63 -14.55 -4.44 25.85
CA ILE A 63 -14.06 -3.19 25.24
C ILE A 63 -12.66 -2.89 25.81
N ASP A 64 -11.65 -3.00 24.98
CA ASP A 64 -10.28 -2.65 25.31
C ASP A 64 -10.10 -1.12 25.26
N MET A 65 -10.02 -0.49 26.43
CA MET A 65 -9.84 0.96 26.57
C MET A 65 -8.54 1.46 25.96
N ASN A 66 -7.48 0.64 25.92
CA ASN A 66 -6.22 1.02 25.30
C ASN A 66 -6.40 1.21 23.79
N ARG A 67 -7.17 0.34 23.13
CA ARG A 67 -7.50 0.48 21.71
C ARG A 67 -8.32 1.72 21.42
N ILE A 68 -9.27 2.06 22.30
CA ILE A 68 -10.05 3.31 22.16
C ILE A 68 -9.14 4.52 22.29
N MET A 69 -8.22 4.51 23.26
CA MET A 69 -7.25 5.59 23.42
C MET A 69 -6.31 5.71 22.21
N GLU A 70 -5.89 4.60 21.61
CA GLU A 70 -5.13 4.62 20.36
C GLU A 70 -5.91 5.27 19.19
N VAL A 71 -7.19 4.95 19.04
CA VAL A 71 -8.06 5.58 18.03
C VAL A 71 -8.24 7.07 18.30
N VAL A 72 -8.44 7.45 19.55
CA VAL A 72 -8.56 8.87 19.94
C VAL A 72 -7.26 9.61 19.66
N GLN A 73 -6.12 9.03 20.03
CA GLN A 73 -4.80 9.60 19.75
C GLN A 73 -4.56 9.74 18.25
N PHE A 74 -4.93 8.74 17.44
CA PHE A 74 -4.91 8.81 15.99
C PHE A 74 -5.73 10.00 15.47
N ILE A 75 -6.98 10.18 15.94
CA ILE A 75 -7.83 11.30 15.52
C ILE A 75 -7.20 12.65 15.87
N TYR A 76 -6.60 12.76 17.06
CA TYR A 76 -5.89 13.97 17.45
C TYR A 76 -4.67 14.24 16.58
N GLN A 77 -3.85 13.24 16.31
CA GLN A 77 -2.71 13.35 15.41
C GLN A 77 -3.13 13.81 14.00
N GLN A 78 -4.17 13.19 13.43
CA GLN A 78 -4.69 13.60 12.14
C GLN A 78 -5.15 15.07 12.11
N ARG A 79 -5.76 15.51 13.22
CA ARG A 79 -6.23 16.89 13.35
C ARG A 79 -5.07 17.88 13.43
N GLU A 80 -4.02 17.56 14.17
CA GLU A 80 -2.82 18.40 14.27
C GLU A 80 -2.07 18.44 12.93
N LEU A 81 -1.91 17.31 12.27
CA LEU A 81 -1.31 17.23 10.93
C LEU A 81 -2.12 18.02 9.89
N ALA A 82 -3.46 17.96 9.95
CA ALA A 82 -4.32 18.75 9.06
C ALA A 82 -4.27 20.27 9.32
N ARG A 83 -3.79 20.70 10.48
CA ARG A 83 -3.61 22.12 10.83
C ARG A 83 -2.27 22.69 10.39
N ARG A 84 -1.30 21.82 10.05
CA ARG A 84 -0.01 22.25 9.55
C ARG A 84 -0.21 22.92 8.19
N GLY A 85 0.32 24.12 8.05
CA GLY A 85 0.17 24.92 6.83
C GLY A 85 0.99 24.40 5.64
N PRO A 86 0.99 25.10 4.51
CA PRO A 86 1.61 24.65 3.25
C PRO A 86 3.14 24.50 3.27
N ASN A 87 3.84 24.90 4.33
CA ASN A 87 5.28 24.73 4.50
C ASN A 87 5.72 23.35 4.98
N TYR A 88 4.91 22.36 4.75
CA TYR A 88 5.10 20.99 5.17
C TYR A 88 6.11 20.28 4.26
N ALA A 89 7.15 19.69 4.83
CA ALA A 89 8.21 19.04 4.08
C ALA A 89 7.73 17.69 3.53
N VAL A 90 7.40 17.68 2.26
CA VAL A 90 7.20 16.47 1.46
C VAL A 90 8.35 16.30 0.50
N ASP A 91 8.65 15.08 0.09
CA ASP A 91 9.64 14.84 -0.96
C ASP A 91 9.11 15.23 -2.36
N ASP A 92 9.98 15.12 -3.39
CA ASP A 92 9.62 15.44 -4.79
C ASP A 92 8.44 14.60 -5.34
N PHE A 93 8.10 13.49 -4.69
CA PHE A 93 6.97 12.63 -5.04
C PHE A 93 5.72 12.96 -4.22
N GLY A 94 5.83 13.87 -3.25
CA GLY A 94 4.76 14.26 -2.33
C GLY A 94 4.61 13.34 -1.13
N PHE A 95 5.61 12.52 -0.82
CA PHE A 95 5.60 11.62 0.33
C PHE A 95 5.82 12.36 1.64
N ASP A 96 5.04 12.00 2.62
CA ASP A 96 5.01 12.57 3.96
C ASP A 96 5.15 11.42 4.98
N PRO A 97 6.37 11.19 5.48
CA PRO A 97 6.60 10.12 6.44
C PRO A 97 5.76 10.24 7.71
N GLU A 98 5.74 11.43 8.30
CA GLU A 98 5.05 11.68 9.56
C GLU A 98 3.53 11.48 9.44
N TRP A 99 2.95 11.96 8.33
CA TRP A 99 1.54 11.72 8.04
C TRP A 99 1.23 10.23 7.81
N THR A 100 2.11 9.52 7.10
CA THR A 100 2.00 8.07 6.88
C THR A 100 2.09 7.30 8.20
N GLU A 101 3.03 7.64 9.06
CA GLU A 101 3.21 7.01 10.37
C GLU A 101 2.02 7.22 11.29
N SER A 102 1.30 8.34 11.16
CA SER A 102 0.08 8.58 11.93
C SER A 102 -1.01 7.54 11.67
N PHE A 103 -1.05 6.91 10.48
CA PHE A 103 -1.98 5.81 10.16
C PHE A 103 -1.52 4.45 10.67
N LEU A 104 -0.26 4.32 11.14
CA LEU A 104 0.27 3.03 11.58
C LEU A 104 -0.53 2.41 12.73
N THR A 105 -1.12 3.20 13.61
CA THR A 105 -1.98 2.70 14.68
C THR A 105 -3.14 1.87 14.12
N VAL A 106 -3.84 2.39 13.11
CA VAL A 106 -4.95 1.68 12.45
C VAL A 106 -4.42 0.48 11.65
N PHE A 107 -3.33 0.65 10.91
CA PHE A 107 -2.77 -0.43 10.10
C PHE A 107 -2.19 -1.55 10.97
N LYS A 108 -1.60 -1.25 12.13
CA LYS A 108 -1.16 -2.26 13.11
C LYS A 108 -2.33 -3.06 13.68
N ALA A 109 -3.46 -2.41 13.98
CA ALA A 109 -4.67 -3.11 14.43
C ALA A 109 -5.22 -4.05 13.33
N LEU A 110 -5.28 -3.57 12.07
CA LEU A 110 -5.65 -4.43 10.93
C LEU A 110 -4.66 -5.59 10.75
N TYR A 111 -3.37 -5.33 10.86
CA TYR A 111 -2.29 -6.29 10.70
C TYR A 111 -2.34 -7.38 11.79
N ARG A 112 -2.36 -6.99 13.06
CA ARG A 112 -2.25 -7.90 14.21
C ARG A 112 -3.55 -8.59 14.56
N ASP A 113 -4.65 -7.83 14.57
CA ASP A 113 -5.90 -8.28 15.16
C ASP A 113 -6.92 -8.71 14.12
N TYR A 114 -7.06 -7.95 13.03
CA TYR A 114 -8.11 -8.21 12.06
C TYR A 114 -7.73 -9.31 11.07
N TRP A 115 -6.60 -9.13 10.37
CA TRP A 115 -6.07 -10.12 9.44
C TRP A 115 -5.05 -11.06 10.05
N ARG A 116 -4.59 -10.79 11.26
CA ARG A 116 -3.66 -11.64 12.02
C ARG A 116 -2.48 -12.08 11.15
N VAL A 117 -1.85 -11.09 10.50
CA VAL A 117 -0.80 -11.31 9.51
C VAL A 117 0.41 -11.98 10.15
N GLU A 118 0.92 -13.03 9.54
CA GLU A 118 2.20 -13.65 9.86
C GLU A 118 3.20 -13.30 8.76
N ALA A 119 4.20 -12.49 9.08
CA ALA A 119 5.30 -12.17 8.18
C ALA A 119 6.53 -13.02 8.49
N THR A 120 7.22 -13.46 7.45
CA THR A 120 8.46 -14.24 7.53
C THR A 120 9.47 -13.75 6.51
N GLY A 121 10.77 -13.88 6.80
CA GLY A 121 11.83 -13.47 5.88
C GLY A 121 12.02 -11.96 5.78
N VAL A 122 11.48 -11.17 6.71
CA VAL A 122 11.60 -9.70 6.69
C VAL A 122 13.08 -9.27 6.81
N GLU A 123 13.89 -10.09 7.42
CA GLU A 123 15.35 -9.95 7.52
C GLU A 123 16.09 -10.00 6.17
N ASN A 124 15.46 -10.50 5.11
CA ASN A 124 15.98 -10.48 3.74
C ASN A 124 15.97 -9.06 3.13
N LEU A 125 15.25 -8.12 3.76
CA LEU A 125 15.26 -6.73 3.33
C LEU A 125 16.54 -6.03 3.81
N PRO A 126 17.17 -5.22 2.96
CA PRO A 126 18.35 -4.47 3.38
C PRO A 126 17.97 -3.39 4.40
N ALA A 127 18.75 -3.31 5.48
CA ALA A 127 18.58 -2.28 6.51
C ALA A 127 18.83 -0.85 5.97
N THR A 128 19.62 -0.73 4.91
CA THR A 128 19.96 0.51 4.19
C THR A 128 20.13 0.19 2.71
N GLY A 129 20.10 1.22 1.86
CA GLY A 129 20.24 1.02 0.41
C GLY A 129 18.93 0.60 -0.26
N ARG A 130 19.01 0.42 -1.56
CA ARG A 130 17.88 0.15 -2.46
C ARG A 130 17.51 -1.32 -2.49
N ALA A 131 16.22 -1.58 -2.73
CA ALA A 131 15.75 -2.89 -3.17
C ALA A 131 14.44 -2.75 -3.94
N LEU A 132 14.25 -3.61 -4.93
CA LEU A 132 13.01 -3.73 -5.67
C LEU A 132 12.21 -4.92 -5.13
N LEU A 133 11.12 -4.63 -4.41
CA LEU A 133 10.20 -5.60 -3.88
C LEU A 133 9.16 -5.96 -4.93
N VAL A 134 8.96 -7.24 -5.18
CA VAL A 134 8.05 -7.74 -6.21
C VAL A 134 7.04 -8.68 -5.58
N ALA A 135 5.75 -8.32 -5.62
CA ALA A 135 4.70 -9.11 -4.98
C ALA A 135 3.59 -9.52 -5.95
N ASN A 136 2.86 -10.59 -5.61
CA ASN A 136 1.57 -10.87 -6.21
C ASN A 136 0.54 -9.83 -5.77
N HIS A 137 -0.41 -9.52 -6.68
CA HIS A 137 -1.45 -8.52 -6.43
C HIS A 137 -2.82 -9.18 -6.38
N ALA A 138 -3.56 -8.91 -5.32
CA ALA A 138 -4.86 -9.53 -5.12
C ALA A 138 -5.78 -8.68 -4.24
N GLY A 139 -7.07 -9.05 -4.29
CA GLY A 139 -8.11 -8.27 -3.63
C GLY A 139 -8.53 -7.05 -4.47
N VAL A 140 -9.78 -6.70 -4.42
CA VAL A 140 -10.36 -5.59 -5.20
C VAL A 140 -9.73 -4.24 -4.85
N LEU A 141 -9.36 -4.05 -3.58
CA LEU A 141 -8.62 -2.90 -3.07
C LEU A 141 -7.21 -3.34 -2.65
N PRO A 142 -6.19 -2.48 -2.81
CA PRO A 142 -4.77 -2.84 -2.65
C PRO A 142 -4.31 -2.90 -1.18
N TRP A 143 -5.04 -3.65 -0.35
CA TRP A 143 -4.66 -3.87 1.05
C TRP A 143 -3.37 -4.66 1.21
N ASP A 144 -3.02 -5.48 0.21
CA ASP A 144 -1.77 -6.22 0.16
C ASP A 144 -0.55 -5.28 0.24
N GLY A 145 -0.52 -4.21 -0.54
CA GLY A 145 0.53 -3.20 -0.45
C GLY A 145 0.59 -2.52 0.92
N THR A 146 -0.56 -2.24 1.52
CA THR A 146 -0.63 -1.65 2.87
C THR A 146 -0.09 -2.61 3.93
N MET A 147 -0.44 -3.90 3.85
CA MET A 147 0.02 -4.90 4.82
C MET A 147 1.50 -5.25 4.64
N ILE A 148 2.03 -5.28 3.41
CA ILE A 148 3.48 -5.41 3.16
C ILE A 148 4.24 -4.24 3.81
N LYS A 149 3.79 -3.00 3.61
CA LYS A 149 4.39 -1.81 4.24
C LYS A 149 4.34 -1.89 5.77
N THR A 150 3.21 -2.31 6.32
CA THR A 150 3.02 -2.46 7.75
C THR A 150 3.91 -3.56 8.32
N ALA A 151 4.05 -4.69 7.62
CA ALA A 151 4.95 -5.78 8.01
C ALA A 151 6.39 -5.28 8.17
N VAL A 152 6.92 -4.57 7.17
CA VAL A 152 8.28 -4.02 7.22
C VAL A 152 8.43 -3.01 8.34
N PHE A 153 7.44 -2.18 8.57
CA PHE A 153 7.51 -1.17 9.63
C PHE A 153 7.42 -1.77 11.04
N VAL A 154 6.73 -2.91 11.19
CA VAL A 154 6.48 -3.56 12.50
C VAL A 154 7.54 -4.61 12.83
N GLU A 155 7.96 -5.40 11.82
CA GLU A 155 8.77 -6.61 12.04
C GLU A 155 10.25 -6.41 11.69
N HIS A 156 10.60 -5.44 10.82
CA HIS A 156 11.98 -5.23 10.44
C HIS A 156 12.77 -4.54 11.55
N PRO A 157 13.99 -5.00 11.91
CA PRO A 157 14.81 -4.42 12.99
C PRO A 157 15.12 -2.91 12.80
N ARG A 158 15.15 -2.46 11.55
CA ARG A 158 15.25 -1.05 11.15
C ARG A 158 14.06 -0.70 10.30
N PRO A 159 12.97 -0.15 10.88
CA PRO A 159 11.78 0.23 10.13
C PRO A 159 12.11 1.13 8.94
N ARG A 160 11.57 0.79 7.76
CA ARG A 160 11.77 1.56 6.54
C ARG A 160 10.44 1.77 5.83
N HIS A 161 10.31 2.93 5.22
CA HIS A 161 9.17 3.19 4.33
C HIS A 161 9.37 2.49 2.98
N ILE A 162 8.27 2.00 2.43
CA ILE A 162 8.23 1.41 1.09
C ILE A 162 7.46 2.35 0.17
N ARG A 163 8.01 2.59 -1.02
CA ARG A 163 7.41 3.37 -2.09
C ARG A 163 6.69 2.43 -3.06
N ALA A 164 5.36 2.31 -2.92
CA ALA A 164 4.59 1.42 -3.78
C ALA A 164 4.23 2.09 -5.11
N LEU A 165 4.37 1.33 -6.21
CA LEU A 165 4.00 1.80 -7.54
C LEU A 165 2.52 1.55 -7.80
N VAL A 166 1.83 2.56 -8.32
CA VAL A 166 0.40 2.47 -8.67
C VAL A 166 0.17 2.88 -10.12
N ALA A 167 -0.89 2.35 -10.71
CA ALA A 167 -1.25 2.66 -12.08
C ALA A 167 -1.63 4.15 -12.23
N SER A 168 -1.19 4.76 -13.34
CA SER A 168 -1.34 6.20 -13.61
C SER A 168 -2.77 6.71 -13.53
N GLN A 169 -3.76 5.88 -13.85
CA GLN A 169 -5.17 6.23 -13.79
C GLN A 169 -5.64 6.62 -12.37
N PHE A 170 -5.10 5.98 -11.33
CA PHE A 170 -5.42 6.34 -9.95
C PHE A 170 -4.75 7.64 -9.51
N MET A 171 -3.60 7.95 -10.10
CA MET A 171 -2.91 9.22 -9.89
C MET A 171 -3.58 10.40 -10.62
N GLY A 172 -4.48 10.14 -11.55
CA GLY A 172 -5.31 11.15 -12.22
C GLY A 172 -6.52 11.62 -11.40
N MET A 173 -6.86 10.94 -10.29
CA MET A 173 -8.00 11.30 -9.42
C MET A 173 -7.51 12.25 -8.31
N PRO A 174 -7.92 13.54 -8.27
CA PRO A 174 -7.26 14.55 -7.41
C PRO A 174 -7.20 14.19 -5.93
N THR A 175 -8.31 13.79 -5.31
CA THR A 175 -8.36 13.43 -3.88
C THR A 175 -7.57 12.16 -3.59
N LEU A 176 -7.73 11.13 -4.44
CA LEU A 176 -7.03 9.86 -4.29
C LEU A 176 -5.52 10.04 -4.54
N SER A 177 -5.14 10.79 -5.57
CA SER A 177 -3.74 11.11 -5.87
C SER A 177 -3.05 11.81 -4.71
N TRP A 178 -3.71 12.80 -4.11
CA TRP A 178 -3.19 13.49 -2.94
C TRP A 178 -2.92 12.51 -1.77
N PHE A 179 -3.86 11.61 -1.48
CA PHE A 179 -3.71 10.60 -0.45
C PHE A 179 -2.57 9.62 -0.78
N LEU A 180 -2.58 9.08 -2.00
CA LEU A 180 -1.59 8.11 -2.46
C LEU A 180 -0.17 8.67 -2.39
N ARG A 181 0.06 9.89 -2.87
CA ARG A 181 1.38 10.54 -2.81
C ARG A 181 1.85 10.70 -1.37
N ARG A 182 1.02 11.21 -0.49
CA ARG A 182 1.38 11.40 0.92
C ARG A 182 1.69 10.10 1.66
N THR A 183 1.06 9.00 1.26
CA THR A 183 1.37 7.67 1.79
C THR A 183 2.50 6.96 1.05
N GLY A 184 3.26 7.68 0.23
CA GLY A 184 4.49 7.19 -0.41
C GLY A 184 4.28 6.40 -1.69
N GLN A 185 3.11 6.46 -2.32
CA GLN A 185 2.90 5.87 -3.62
C GLN A 185 3.42 6.79 -4.73
N ALA A 186 4.02 6.17 -5.76
CA ALA A 186 4.48 6.83 -6.96
C ALA A 186 3.81 6.22 -8.20
N VAL A 187 3.91 6.91 -9.33
CA VAL A 187 3.41 6.37 -10.60
C VAL A 187 4.24 5.15 -11.02
N GLY A 188 3.57 4.10 -11.48
CA GLY A 188 4.22 2.89 -12.02
C GLY A 188 4.88 3.15 -13.38
N HIS A 189 5.82 4.11 -13.44
CA HIS A 189 6.61 4.45 -14.61
C HIS A 189 8.07 4.06 -14.38
N PRO A 190 8.80 3.55 -15.40
CA PRO A 190 10.21 3.16 -15.26
C PRO A 190 11.10 4.27 -14.72
N ASP A 191 10.91 5.52 -15.15
CA ASP A 191 11.72 6.66 -14.69
C ASP A 191 11.51 6.98 -13.22
N ASP A 192 10.26 6.96 -12.73
CA ASP A 192 9.98 7.19 -11.31
C ASP A 192 10.52 6.04 -10.46
N THR A 193 10.39 4.80 -10.94
CA THR A 193 10.98 3.62 -10.28
C THR A 193 12.49 3.76 -10.18
N ARG A 194 13.16 4.12 -11.28
CA ARG A 194 14.62 4.34 -11.30
C ARG A 194 15.03 5.44 -10.31
N ARG A 195 14.37 6.60 -10.35
CA ARG A 195 14.68 7.74 -9.46
C ARG A 195 14.53 7.39 -7.98
N LEU A 196 13.54 6.57 -7.61
CA LEU A 196 13.34 6.10 -6.24
C LEU A 196 14.45 5.13 -5.84
N LEU A 197 14.81 4.17 -6.68
CA LEU A 197 15.88 3.22 -6.41
C LEU A 197 17.24 3.94 -6.32
N GLU A 198 17.53 4.94 -7.19
CA GLU A 198 18.75 5.75 -7.14
C GLU A 198 18.86 6.59 -5.84
N ARG A 199 17.75 6.79 -5.12
CA ARG A 199 17.71 7.43 -3.79
C ARG A 199 17.81 6.44 -2.63
N ASP A 200 18.16 5.20 -2.93
CA ASP A 200 18.24 4.11 -1.94
C ASP A 200 16.92 3.78 -1.23
N GLU A 201 15.80 4.00 -1.92
CA GLU A 201 14.47 3.66 -1.43
C GLU A 201 14.13 2.17 -1.64
N LEU A 202 13.23 1.64 -0.79
CA LEU A 202 12.55 0.37 -1.04
C LEU A 202 11.36 0.62 -1.96
N VAL A 203 11.36 0.01 -3.15
CA VAL A 203 10.30 0.20 -4.14
C VAL A 203 9.49 -1.09 -4.29
N LEU A 204 8.17 -1.01 -4.13
CA LEU A 204 7.26 -2.15 -4.26
C LEU A 204 6.50 -2.07 -5.58
N VAL A 205 6.57 -3.14 -6.35
CA VAL A 205 5.86 -3.29 -7.61
C VAL A 205 5.01 -4.56 -7.62
N PHE A 206 3.87 -4.46 -8.27
CA PHE A 206 2.96 -5.58 -8.53
C PHE A 206 2.90 -5.82 -10.05
N PRO A 207 3.71 -6.72 -10.62
CA PRO A 207 3.81 -6.88 -12.07
C PRO A 207 2.54 -7.42 -12.74
N GLU A 208 1.64 -8.04 -11.98
CA GLU A 208 0.30 -8.41 -12.46
C GLU A 208 -0.57 -7.18 -12.79
N GLY A 209 -0.31 -6.04 -12.12
CA GLY A 209 -1.09 -4.82 -12.24
C GLY A 209 -2.58 -5.06 -11.93
N THR A 210 -3.45 -4.33 -12.61
CA THR A 210 -4.92 -4.45 -12.43
C THR A 210 -5.49 -5.83 -12.81
N ARG A 211 -4.71 -6.67 -13.52
CA ARG A 211 -5.11 -8.07 -13.79
C ARG A 211 -5.02 -8.95 -12.54
N GLY A 212 -4.14 -8.60 -11.61
CA GLY A 212 -4.05 -9.26 -10.31
C GLY A 212 -5.24 -8.91 -9.43
N THR A 213 -5.48 -7.63 -9.18
CA THR A 213 -6.60 -7.15 -8.34
C THR A 213 -7.98 -7.48 -8.91
N GLY A 214 -8.13 -7.45 -10.24
CA GLY A 214 -9.35 -7.83 -10.96
C GLY A 214 -9.52 -9.34 -11.21
N LYS A 215 -8.79 -10.19 -10.49
CA LYS A 215 -8.86 -11.65 -10.62
C LYS A 215 -10.16 -12.20 -10.03
N SER A 216 -10.84 -13.07 -10.76
CA SER A 216 -11.99 -13.81 -10.23
C SER A 216 -11.57 -14.72 -9.08
N PHE A 217 -12.42 -14.89 -8.07
CA PHE A 217 -12.16 -15.73 -6.91
C PHE A 217 -11.86 -17.20 -7.26
N LYS A 218 -12.38 -17.70 -8.37
CA LYS A 218 -12.06 -19.05 -8.89
C LYS A 218 -10.60 -19.21 -9.31
N ASP A 219 -9.96 -18.11 -9.72
CA ASP A 219 -8.56 -18.07 -10.17
C ASP A 219 -7.58 -17.65 -9.05
N ARG A 220 -8.07 -17.60 -7.79
CA ARG A 220 -7.24 -17.24 -6.64
C ARG A 220 -6.00 -18.11 -6.54
N TYR A 221 -4.95 -17.56 -5.97
CA TYR A 221 -3.64 -18.21 -5.75
C TYR A 221 -2.85 -18.53 -7.04
N ARG A 222 -3.38 -18.18 -8.20
CA ARG A 222 -2.68 -18.34 -9.49
C ARG A 222 -2.23 -16.99 -10.00
N LEU A 223 -0.93 -16.84 -10.18
CA LEU A 223 -0.37 -15.59 -10.71
C LEU A 223 -0.74 -15.38 -12.17
N ARG A 224 -1.04 -14.16 -12.52
CA ARG A 224 -1.09 -13.69 -13.89
C ARG A 224 0.34 -13.47 -14.41
N ARG A 225 0.48 -13.29 -15.72
CA ARG A 225 1.77 -13.02 -16.35
C ARG A 225 2.35 -11.68 -15.88
N PHE A 226 3.65 -11.64 -15.59
CA PHE A 226 4.40 -10.47 -15.12
C PHE A 226 4.85 -9.56 -16.27
N GLY A 227 3.93 -9.10 -17.11
CA GLY A 227 4.20 -8.15 -18.17
C GLY A 227 5.36 -8.59 -19.10
N ARG A 228 6.22 -7.63 -19.46
CA ARG A 228 7.41 -7.83 -20.32
C ARG A 228 8.73 -7.75 -19.54
N GLY A 229 8.71 -7.91 -18.23
CA GLY A 229 9.93 -7.88 -17.41
C GLY A 229 10.53 -6.48 -17.17
N GLY A 230 9.79 -5.39 -17.42
CA GLY A 230 10.31 -4.02 -17.26
C GLY A 230 10.83 -3.72 -15.86
N PHE A 231 10.29 -4.35 -14.82
CA PHE A 231 10.78 -4.24 -13.46
C PHE A 231 12.18 -4.85 -13.29
N VAL A 232 12.46 -5.97 -13.98
CA VAL A 232 13.79 -6.60 -13.98
C VAL A 232 14.79 -5.69 -14.69
N ALA A 233 14.45 -5.16 -15.85
CA ALA A 233 15.31 -4.24 -16.58
C ALA A 233 15.65 -3.00 -15.72
N THR A 234 14.71 -2.49 -14.95
CA THR A 234 14.96 -1.38 -14.03
C THR A 234 15.88 -1.81 -12.88
N ALA A 235 15.67 -3.00 -12.29
CA ALA A 235 16.53 -3.53 -11.24
C ALA A 235 17.99 -3.69 -11.72
N ILE A 236 18.21 -4.24 -12.91
CA ILE A 236 19.55 -4.39 -13.51
C ILE A 236 20.20 -3.03 -13.72
N ARG A 237 19.48 -2.05 -14.32
CA ARG A 237 20.04 -0.71 -14.56
C ARG A 237 20.41 0.04 -13.29
N THR A 238 19.65 -0.16 -12.22
CA THR A 238 19.88 0.51 -10.93
C THR A 238 20.69 -0.34 -9.97
N GLN A 239 21.09 -1.56 -10.36
CA GLN A 239 21.80 -2.52 -9.50
C GLN A 239 21.06 -2.77 -8.18
N ALA A 240 19.74 -2.76 -8.20
CA ALA A 240 18.90 -3.02 -7.05
C ALA A 240 18.58 -4.50 -6.94
N PRO A 241 18.85 -5.19 -5.81
CA PRO A 241 18.43 -6.57 -5.62
C PRO A 241 16.91 -6.67 -5.72
N ILE A 242 16.43 -7.78 -6.30
CA ILE A 242 14.98 -8.06 -6.41
C ILE A 242 14.61 -8.98 -5.24
N ILE A 243 13.61 -8.56 -4.46
CA ILE A 243 13.11 -9.35 -3.33
C ILE A 243 11.69 -9.78 -3.65
N PRO A 244 11.48 -11.07 -4.02
CA PRO A 244 10.15 -11.60 -4.25
C PRO A 244 9.37 -11.68 -2.94
N ILE A 245 8.05 -11.37 -3.00
CA ILE A 245 7.15 -11.43 -1.84
C ILE A 245 5.91 -12.22 -2.21
N SER A 246 5.59 -13.24 -1.42
CA SER A 246 4.36 -14.02 -1.56
C SER A 246 3.34 -13.58 -0.51
N VAL A 247 2.14 -13.20 -0.97
CA VAL A 247 1.03 -12.80 -0.11
C VAL A 247 -0.12 -13.78 -0.27
N VAL A 248 -0.59 -14.35 0.84
CA VAL A 248 -1.76 -15.21 0.93
C VAL A 248 -2.74 -14.59 1.92
N GLY A 249 -4.03 -14.58 1.60
CA GLY A 249 -5.08 -14.00 2.44
C GLY A 249 -5.75 -12.79 1.81
N SER A 250 -5.05 -12.06 0.95
CA SER A 250 -5.59 -10.88 0.26
C SER A 250 -6.66 -11.20 -0.77
N GLU A 251 -6.67 -12.40 -1.33
CA GLU A 251 -7.65 -12.81 -2.34
C GLU A 251 -9.03 -13.13 -1.73
N GLU A 252 -9.08 -13.40 -0.43
CA GLU A 252 -10.31 -13.74 0.28
C GLU A 252 -11.03 -12.54 0.91
N ILE A 253 -10.38 -11.37 0.97
CA ILE A 253 -11.01 -10.19 1.60
C ILE A 253 -12.21 -9.66 0.81
N TYR A 254 -12.17 -9.82 -0.53
CA TYR A 254 -13.25 -9.46 -1.44
C TYR A 254 -13.39 -10.55 -2.51
N PRO A 255 -14.10 -11.66 -2.24
CA PRO A 255 -14.28 -12.74 -3.20
C PRO A 255 -15.02 -12.25 -4.46
N MET A 256 -14.28 -11.87 -5.50
CA MET A 256 -14.89 -11.35 -6.73
C MET A 256 -15.52 -12.47 -7.55
N ILE A 257 -16.86 -12.44 -7.66
CA ILE A 257 -17.66 -13.43 -8.38
C ILE A 257 -17.73 -13.07 -9.86
N ALA A 258 -17.89 -11.76 -10.17
CA ALA A 258 -18.03 -11.27 -11.52
C ALA A 258 -17.39 -9.88 -11.68
N ASP A 259 -17.08 -9.54 -12.94
CA ASP A 259 -16.66 -8.21 -13.40
C ASP A 259 -17.69 -7.67 -14.40
N VAL A 260 -18.34 -6.55 -14.04
CA VAL A 260 -19.33 -5.91 -14.90
C VAL A 260 -18.64 -4.85 -15.76
N ARG A 261 -18.04 -5.26 -16.87
CA ARG A 261 -17.27 -4.41 -17.77
C ARG A 261 -18.00 -3.14 -18.27
N PRO A 262 -19.32 -3.15 -18.59
CA PRO A 262 -20.03 -1.92 -18.96
C PRO A 262 -20.00 -0.87 -17.86
N LEU A 263 -20.20 -1.26 -16.60
CA LEU A 263 -20.12 -0.34 -15.45
C LEU A 263 -18.68 0.12 -15.22
N ALA A 264 -17.70 -0.78 -15.35
CA ALA A 264 -16.28 -0.41 -15.24
C ALA A 264 -15.93 0.72 -16.24
N ARG A 265 -16.36 0.60 -17.50
CA ARG A 265 -16.15 1.63 -18.53
C ARG A 265 -16.86 2.95 -18.20
N LEU A 266 -18.09 2.86 -17.72
CA LEU A 266 -18.89 4.05 -17.33
C LEU A 266 -18.20 4.87 -16.24
N PHE A 267 -17.57 4.19 -15.26
CA PHE A 267 -16.87 4.83 -14.14
C PHE A 267 -15.36 5.05 -14.39
N GLY A 268 -14.84 4.73 -15.57
CA GLY A 268 -13.40 4.84 -15.87
C GLY A 268 -12.52 3.92 -15.03
N MET A 269 -13.08 2.80 -14.53
CA MET A 269 -12.40 1.83 -13.69
C MET A 269 -11.86 0.67 -14.53
N PRO A 270 -10.76 0.02 -14.10
CA PRO A 270 -10.20 -1.14 -14.81
C PRO A 270 -11.11 -2.39 -14.75
N TYR A 271 -11.94 -2.50 -13.75
CA TYR A 271 -12.98 -3.52 -13.54
C TYR A 271 -14.05 -2.96 -12.58
N PHE A 272 -15.26 -3.51 -12.64
CA PHE A 272 -16.32 -3.24 -11.66
C PHE A 272 -16.68 -4.54 -10.94
N PRO A 273 -16.18 -4.71 -9.71
CA PRO A 273 -16.28 -5.99 -9.01
C PRO A 273 -17.69 -6.24 -8.47
N ILE A 274 -18.16 -7.47 -8.61
CA ILE A 274 -19.30 -7.99 -7.88
C ILE A 274 -18.76 -9.00 -6.88
N THR A 275 -19.05 -8.77 -5.61
CA THR A 275 -18.74 -9.70 -4.51
C THR A 275 -20.04 -10.15 -3.83
N PRO A 276 -20.02 -11.10 -2.89
CA PRO A 276 -21.23 -11.48 -2.15
C PRO A 276 -21.91 -10.31 -1.41
N PHE A 277 -21.14 -9.26 -1.09
CA PHE A 277 -21.61 -8.14 -0.29
C PHE A 277 -21.69 -6.82 -1.07
N TRP A 278 -20.82 -6.62 -2.06
CA TRP A 278 -20.82 -5.43 -2.92
C TRP A 278 -21.40 -5.78 -4.31
N PRO A 279 -22.31 -4.97 -4.87
CA PRO A 279 -22.89 -3.72 -4.35
C PRO A 279 -24.12 -3.89 -3.45
N LEU A 280 -24.53 -5.13 -3.13
CA LEU A 280 -25.79 -5.43 -2.43
C LEU A 280 -25.94 -4.67 -1.12
N LEU A 281 -24.89 -4.61 -0.31
CA LEU A 281 -24.87 -3.90 0.98
C LEU A 281 -24.32 -2.45 0.86
N GLY A 282 -24.18 -1.93 -0.36
CA GLY A 282 -23.59 -0.61 -0.58
C GLY A 282 -22.23 -0.45 0.09
N PRO A 283 -21.93 0.68 0.79
CA PRO A 283 -20.65 0.92 1.43
C PRO A 283 -20.22 -0.16 2.45
N LEU A 284 -21.17 -0.82 3.11
CA LEU A 284 -20.87 -1.92 4.04
C LEU A 284 -20.27 -3.14 3.31
N GLY A 285 -20.61 -3.35 2.05
CA GLY A 285 -20.02 -4.38 1.21
C GLY A 285 -18.54 -4.14 0.85
N MET A 286 -18.02 -2.95 1.14
CA MET A 286 -16.61 -2.60 0.98
C MET A 286 -15.76 -2.90 2.24
N ILE A 287 -16.39 -3.37 3.32
CA ILE A 287 -15.64 -3.84 4.49
C ILE A 287 -14.96 -5.16 4.11
N PRO A 288 -13.61 -5.24 4.19
CA PRO A 288 -12.90 -6.46 3.82
C PRO A 288 -13.20 -7.59 4.79
N LEU A 289 -13.21 -8.85 4.32
CA LEU A 289 -13.39 -10.00 5.19
C LEU A 289 -12.14 -10.25 6.07
N PRO A 290 -12.30 -10.79 7.30
CA PRO A 290 -11.21 -10.99 8.26
C PRO A 290 -10.42 -12.28 7.98
N SER A 291 -9.93 -12.44 6.74
CA SER A 291 -9.10 -13.60 6.38
C SER A 291 -7.77 -13.60 7.14
N LYS A 292 -7.22 -14.79 7.38
CA LYS A 292 -5.88 -14.97 7.93
C LYS A 292 -4.84 -14.74 6.84
N TRP A 293 -3.84 -13.89 7.07
CA TRP A 293 -2.81 -13.58 6.09
C TRP A 293 -1.45 -14.19 6.43
N ARG A 294 -0.71 -14.51 5.37
CA ARG A 294 0.72 -14.83 5.44
C ARG A 294 1.45 -14.01 4.39
N ILE A 295 2.55 -13.37 4.79
CA ILE A 295 3.44 -12.60 3.91
C ILE A 295 4.84 -13.17 4.06
N GLN A 296 5.43 -13.64 2.96
CA GLN A 296 6.78 -14.18 2.96
C GLN A 296 7.67 -13.34 2.05
N PHE A 297 8.73 -12.79 2.63
CA PHE A 297 9.82 -12.14 1.91
C PHE A 297 10.87 -13.19 1.60
N HIS A 298 11.07 -13.46 0.31
CA HIS A 298 12.05 -14.47 -0.13
C HIS A 298 13.46 -13.91 -0.16
N ALA A 299 14.45 -14.80 -0.33
CA ALA A 299 15.84 -14.41 -0.49
C ALA A 299 16.03 -13.46 -1.68
N PRO A 300 16.90 -12.46 -1.56
CA PRO A 300 17.19 -11.53 -2.64
C PRO A 300 17.72 -12.25 -3.89
N ILE A 301 17.26 -11.84 -5.04
CA ILE A 301 17.82 -12.18 -6.34
C ILE A 301 18.78 -11.06 -6.72
N GLU A 302 20.07 -11.35 -6.57
CA GLU A 302 21.12 -10.37 -6.83
C GLU A 302 21.29 -10.10 -8.33
N VAL A 303 21.42 -8.84 -8.68
CA VAL A 303 21.65 -8.38 -10.06
C VAL A 303 22.97 -7.63 -10.24
N ALA A 304 23.70 -7.39 -9.14
CA ALA A 304 24.93 -6.61 -9.14
C ALA A 304 26.08 -7.25 -9.98
N HIS A 305 25.98 -8.55 -10.25
CA HIS A 305 26.92 -9.26 -11.14
C HIS A 305 26.64 -9.03 -12.63
N LEU A 306 25.51 -8.44 -12.97
CA LEU A 306 25.11 -8.12 -14.35
C LEU A 306 25.53 -6.69 -14.69
N ALA A 307 26.10 -6.48 -15.87
CA ALA A 307 26.33 -5.13 -16.37
C ALA A 307 24.97 -4.42 -16.63
N PRO A 308 24.85 -3.11 -16.42
CA PRO A 308 23.60 -2.37 -16.65
C PRO A 308 23.02 -2.54 -18.07
N GLN A 309 23.88 -2.78 -19.07
CA GLN A 309 23.52 -3.04 -20.48
C GLN A 309 22.77 -4.37 -20.67
N ALA A 310 22.95 -5.33 -19.74
CA ALA A 310 22.20 -6.60 -19.76
C ALA A 310 20.68 -6.40 -19.64
N ALA A 311 20.24 -5.23 -19.18
CA ALA A 311 18.83 -4.84 -19.18
C ALA A 311 18.22 -4.70 -20.59
N GLU A 312 19.04 -4.68 -21.64
CA GLU A 312 18.60 -4.63 -23.04
C GLU A 312 18.39 -6.03 -23.64
N ASP A 313 18.97 -7.05 -23.00
CA ASP A 313 18.72 -8.45 -23.37
C ASP A 313 17.32 -8.88 -22.93
N GLN A 314 16.39 -8.86 -23.87
CA GLN A 314 14.99 -9.20 -23.61
C GLN A 314 14.83 -10.68 -23.17
N HIS A 315 15.67 -11.58 -23.62
CA HIS A 315 15.61 -12.99 -23.22
C HIS A 315 16.03 -13.17 -21.76
N LEU A 316 17.13 -12.55 -21.35
CA LEU A 316 17.58 -12.54 -19.95
C LEU A 316 16.51 -11.91 -19.05
N VAL A 317 16.01 -10.73 -19.42
CA VAL A 317 14.99 -10.00 -18.65
C VAL A 317 13.72 -10.83 -18.46
N MET A 318 13.26 -11.50 -19.52
CA MET A 318 12.08 -12.37 -19.44
C MET A 318 12.33 -13.61 -18.58
N ALA A 319 13.47 -14.29 -18.76
CA ALA A 319 13.84 -15.46 -17.96
C ALA A 319 13.91 -15.11 -16.45
N MET A 320 14.49 -13.96 -16.12
CA MET A 320 14.55 -13.49 -14.73
C MET A 320 13.14 -13.13 -14.20
N ALA A 321 12.30 -12.51 -15.01
CA ALA A 321 10.92 -12.20 -14.62
C ALA A 321 10.09 -13.46 -14.35
N ASP A 322 10.26 -14.49 -15.16
CA ASP A 322 9.62 -15.80 -14.97
C ASP A 322 10.17 -16.49 -13.70
N ASN A 323 11.48 -16.42 -13.44
CA ASN A 323 12.06 -16.93 -12.20
C ASN A 323 11.47 -16.24 -10.96
N VAL A 324 11.40 -14.91 -10.95
CA VAL A 324 10.75 -14.15 -9.86
C VAL A 324 9.31 -14.60 -9.65
N ARG A 325 8.54 -14.73 -10.75
CA ARG A 325 7.16 -15.19 -10.72
C ARG A 325 7.04 -16.59 -10.14
N ASP A 326 7.92 -17.52 -10.51
CA ASP A 326 7.91 -18.91 -10.05
C ASP A 326 8.29 -19.01 -8.55
N VAL A 327 9.21 -18.18 -8.07
CA VAL A 327 9.52 -18.06 -6.63
C VAL A 327 8.26 -17.63 -5.87
N ILE A 328 7.57 -16.58 -6.33
CA ILE A 328 6.34 -16.09 -5.69
C ILE A 328 5.24 -17.16 -5.75
N GLN A 329 5.04 -17.82 -6.90
CA GLN A 329 4.00 -18.85 -7.05
C GLN A 329 4.23 -20.05 -6.12
N ARG A 330 5.47 -20.51 -5.98
CA ARG A 330 5.82 -21.57 -5.03
C ARG A 330 5.58 -21.12 -3.60
N GLY A 331 6.03 -19.91 -3.25
CA GLY A 331 5.81 -19.34 -1.92
C GLY A 331 4.33 -19.21 -1.56
N ILE A 332 3.46 -18.85 -2.52
CA ILE A 332 1.99 -18.85 -2.31
C ILE A 332 1.52 -20.26 -1.93
N TYR A 333 1.90 -21.30 -2.68
CA TYR A 333 1.47 -22.67 -2.39
C TYR A 333 2.01 -23.19 -1.06
N ASP A 334 3.24 -22.86 -0.70
CA ASP A 334 3.82 -23.27 0.57
C ASP A 334 3.14 -22.57 1.76
N ASN A 335 2.86 -21.29 1.63
CA ASN A 335 2.11 -20.55 2.66
C ASN A 335 0.66 -21.03 2.79
N LEU A 336 0.02 -21.49 1.71
CA LEU A 336 -1.30 -22.12 1.77
C LEU A 336 -1.29 -23.41 2.57
N LYS A 337 -0.25 -24.26 2.43
CA LYS A 337 -0.10 -25.50 3.22
C LYS A 337 0.07 -25.23 4.71
N LEU A 338 0.74 -24.11 5.06
CA LEU A 338 0.98 -23.73 6.45
C LEU A 338 -0.22 -23.07 7.11
N ARG A 339 -1.14 -22.53 6.33
CA ARG A 339 -2.34 -21.84 6.83
C ARG A 339 -3.42 -22.85 7.21
N ARG A 340 -3.81 -22.88 8.49
CA ARG A 340 -4.80 -23.81 9.02
C ARG A 340 -6.22 -23.61 8.46
N GLY A 341 -6.54 -22.38 8.03
CA GLY A 341 -7.85 -22.05 7.47
C GLY A 341 -7.88 -20.63 6.93
N VAL A 342 -8.99 -20.28 6.25
CA VAL A 342 -9.16 -18.92 5.69
C VAL A 342 -9.37 -17.89 6.78
N PHE A 343 -10.11 -18.24 7.82
CA PHE A 343 -10.52 -17.31 8.88
C PHE A 343 -9.99 -17.69 10.29
N LEU A 344 -9.10 -18.72 10.36
CA LEU A 344 -8.54 -19.23 11.60
C LEU A 344 -7.06 -18.90 11.73
#